data_3525b485c8f416567091684021d53dce
#
_entry.id   3525b485c8f416567091684021d53dce
#
_cell.length_a   1.000
_cell.length_b   1.000
_cell.length_c   1.000
_cell.angle_alpha   90.00
_cell.angle_beta   90.00
_cell.angle_gamma   90.00
#
_symmetry.space_group_name_H-M   'P 1'
#
loop_
_entity.id
_entity.type
_entity.pdbx_description
1 polymer ?
#
loop_
_entity_poly.entity_id
_entity_poly.type
_entity_poly.pdbx_seq_one_letter_code
_entity_poly.pdbx_strand_id
1 'polypeptide(L)'
;SWMVAKGLTLGNLDASRVVRMVSEDNARHPEHRSANENVSAVVRFLGETGHLRPEPEARAEDSPAEAFLAGWLRFLEEEQGQGVSWIYKARRLGRAFLALIEDPSGNLCWELVDVAMANDFLGRVVTGYSSSTAQSEAVLLRGLLAWSAANGLINEQVSLGILSPRRVRTGLPKGLTTGEVAALKGAVDLDCSTGRRDLAIIVMLSRLGIRAGEAAGLTLEDIDWREPSVRVVGKGGRVLVLPMPVDVGETLVDYLRVRRCDPAERSVFVRSLPPLQALHRTGVTEVVSKHARLAGLEGVYAHRLRHTAACQVLAGGGTIRQVQELLGHANLASSMTYARVDTESLRRLAPSWGRLP
;
A
#
# COMPACT_ATOMS: atom_id res chain seq x y z
N SER A 1 9.71 -27.46 -19.28
CA SER A 1 9.42 -26.11 -18.77
C SER A 1 8.45 -25.44 -19.74
N TRP A 2 7.65 -24.48 -19.26
CA TRP A 2 6.66 -23.75 -20.06
C TRP A 2 7.27 -23.08 -21.30
N MET A 3 8.46 -22.49 -21.16
CA MET A 3 9.17 -21.86 -22.28
C MET A 3 9.46 -22.85 -23.42
N VAL A 4 9.93 -24.03 -23.10
CA VAL A 4 10.23 -25.09 -24.09
C VAL A 4 8.94 -25.53 -24.80
N ALA A 5 7.84 -25.72 -24.06
CA ALA A 5 6.54 -26.10 -24.61
C ALA A 5 5.94 -25.04 -25.55
N LYS A 6 6.34 -23.77 -25.42
CA LYS A 6 5.90 -22.64 -26.28
C LYS A 6 6.94 -22.21 -27.31
N GLY A 7 8.06 -22.93 -27.43
CA GLY A 7 9.13 -22.60 -28.38
C GLY A 7 9.83 -21.26 -28.07
N LEU A 8 9.85 -20.84 -26.80
CA LEU A 8 10.42 -19.59 -26.35
C LEU A 8 11.86 -19.76 -25.86
N THR A 9 12.70 -18.81 -26.24
CA THR A 9 14.07 -18.66 -25.74
C THR A 9 14.20 -17.33 -24.98
N LEU A 10 15.25 -17.17 -24.20
CA LEU A 10 15.51 -15.89 -23.51
C LEU A 10 15.58 -14.70 -24.46
N GLY A 11 16.06 -14.91 -25.69
CA GLY A 11 16.21 -13.85 -26.70
C GLY A 11 14.91 -13.38 -27.37
N ASN A 12 13.79 -14.10 -27.18
CA ASN A 12 12.48 -13.70 -27.72
C ASN A 12 11.41 -13.50 -26.61
N LEU A 13 11.84 -13.37 -25.35
CA LEU A 13 10.98 -13.02 -24.24
C LEU A 13 10.68 -11.51 -24.24
N ASP A 14 9.40 -11.16 -24.07
CA ASP A 14 8.92 -9.82 -23.79
C ASP A 14 8.16 -9.81 -22.44
N ALA A 15 7.91 -8.61 -21.91
CA ALA A 15 7.23 -8.45 -20.62
C ALA A 15 5.84 -9.09 -20.61
N SER A 16 5.08 -8.98 -21.70
CA SER A 16 3.73 -9.54 -21.83
C SER A 16 3.74 -11.07 -21.76
N ARG A 17 4.75 -11.70 -22.35
CA ARG A 17 4.93 -13.16 -22.30
C ARG A 17 5.31 -13.65 -20.91
N VAL A 18 6.16 -12.91 -20.19
CA VAL A 18 6.51 -13.22 -18.79
C VAL A 18 5.27 -13.13 -17.90
N VAL A 19 4.48 -12.07 -18.02
CA VAL A 19 3.22 -11.89 -17.27
C VAL A 19 2.24 -13.04 -17.58
N ARG A 20 2.09 -13.41 -18.85
CA ARG A 20 1.21 -14.52 -19.26
C ARG A 20 1.68 -15.86 -18.68
N MET A 21 3.00 -16.12 -18.75
CA MET A 21 3.60 -17.33 -18.15
C MET A 21 3.23 -17.49 -16.69
N VAL A 22 3.38 -16.40 -15.92
CA VAL A 22 3.07 -16.42 -14.49
C VAL A 22 1.58 -16.54 -14.22
N SER A 23 0.73 -15.91 -15.06
CA SER A 23 -0.72 -16.02 -14.94
C SER A 23 -1.19 -17.45 -15.21
N GLU A 24 -0.63 -18.12 -16.23
CA GLU A 24 -0.93 -19.52 -16.52
C GLU A 24 -0.41 -20.48 -15.44
N ASP A 25 0.76 -20.20 -14.85
CA ASP A 25 1.30 -20.99 -13.73
C ASP A 25 0.43 -20.83 -12.48
N ASN A 26 0.04 -19.60 -12.13
CA ASN A 26 -0.86 -19.34 -11.02
C ASN A 26 -2.24 -20.00 -11.17
N ALA A 27 -2.72 -20.14 -12.40
CA ALA A 27 -3.98 -20.83 -12.67
C ALA A 27 -3.88 -22.34 -12.49
N ARG A 28 -2.71 -22.93 -12.81
CA ARG A 28 -2.46 -24.38 -12.67
C ARG A 28 -2.00 -24.76 -11.27
N HIS A 29 -1.30 -23.85 -10.60
CA HIS A 29 -0.63 -24.09 -9.31
C HIS A 29 -0.95 -22.95 -8.35
N PRO A 30 -2.15 -22.90 -7.74
CA PRO A 30 -2.55 -21.84 -6.81
C PRO A 30 -1.59 -21.66 -5.63
N GLU A 31 -0.88 -22.72 -5.24
CA GLU A 31 0.16 -22.74 -4.21
C GLU A 31 1.39 -21.88 -4.57
N HIS A 32 1.67 -21.66 -5.85
CA HIS A 32 2.78 -20.82 -6.33
C HIS A 32 2.47 -19.32 -6.32
N ARG A 33 1.24 -18.93 -6.03
CA ARG A 33 0.76 -17.55 -6.14
C ARG A 33 1.61 -16.54 -5.37
N SER A 34 2.06 -16.90 -4.17
CA SER A 34 2.92 -16.04 -3.35
C SER A 34 4.35 -15.91 -3.89
N ALA A 35 4.87 -16.94 -4.55
CA ALA A 35 6.17 -16.87 -5.21
C ALA A 35 6.14 -16.03 -6.49
N ASN A 36 4.97 -15.95 -7.13
CA ASN A 36 4.76 -15.27 -8.38
C ASN A 36 4.30 -13.80 -8.22
N GLU A 37 4.11 -13.31 -6.99
CA GLU A 37 3.75 -11.90 -6.72
C GLU A 37 4.85 -10.89 -7.14
N ASN A 38 6.07 -11.37 -7.38
CA ASN A 38 7.23 -10.56 -7.77
C ASN A 38 7.45 -10.47 -9.29
N VAL A 39 6.45 -10.76 -10.12
CA VAL A 39 6.57 -10.73 -11.59
C VAL A 39 7.14 -9.40 -12.07
N SER A 40 6.66 -8.28 -11.52
CA SER A 40 7.17 -6.95 -11.87
C SER A 40 8.66 -6.78 -11.56
N ALA A 41 9.18 -7.43 -10.52
CA ALA A 41 10.61 -7.40 -10.19
C ALA A 41 11.41 -8.26 -11.16
N VAL A 42 10.87 -9.42 -11.55
CA VAL A 42 11.49 -10.31 -12.55
C VAL A 42 11.53 -9.64 -13.92
N VAL A 43 10.42 -9.03 -14.35
CA VAL A 43 10.35 -8.29 -15.61
C VAL A 43 11.35 -7.14 -15.63
N ARG A 44 11.44 -6.38 -14.53
CA ARG A 44 12.41 -5.29 -14.38
C ARG A 44 13.84 -5.81 -14.47
N PHE A 45 14.19 -6.82 -13.69
CA PHE A 45 15.52 -7.43 -13.70
C PHE A 45 15.92 -7.94 -15.08
N LEU A 46 15.02 -8.64 -15.78
CA LEU A 46 15.25 -9.14 -17.13
C LEU A 46 15.38 -7.99 -18.15
N GLY A 47 14.68 -6.88 -17.94
CA GLY A 47 14.82 -5.66 -18.75
C GLY A 47 16.17 -4.98 -18.53
N GLU A 48 16.56 -4.76 -17.26
CA GLU A 48 17.83 -4.14 -16.90
C GLU A 48 19.04 -4.96 -17.33
N THR A 49 18.91 -6.28 -17.39
CA THR A 49 19.97 -7.19 -17.86
C THR A 49 19.98 -7.44 -19.36
N GLY A 50 19.10 -6.77 -20.13
CA GLY A 50 19.01 -6.90 -21.59
C GLY A 50 18.46 -8.25 -22.06
N HIS A 51 17.81 -9.03 -21.19
CA HIS A 51 17.27 -10.35 -21.51
C HIS A 51 15.80 -10.31 -21.94
N LEU A 52 15.14 -9.16 -21.80
CA LEU A 52 13.86 -8.91 -22.46
C LEU A 52 14.11 -8.12 -23.74
N ARG A 53 13.47 -8.53 -24.82
CA ARG A 53 13.29 -7.61 -25.93
C ARG A 53 12.61 -6.37 -25.37
N PRO A 54 13.12 -5.15 -25.67
CA PRO A 54 12.30 -3.97 -25.46
C PRO A 54 10.96 -4.31 -26.14
N GLU A 55 9.87 -4.17 -25.43
CA GLU A 55 8.57 -4.13 -26.09
C GLU A 55 8.78 -3.13 -27.21
N PRO A 56 8.41 -3.46 -28.48
CA PRO A 56 8.35 -2.42 -29.49
C PRO A 56 7.59 -1.32 -28.76
N GLU A 57 8.20 -0.14 -28.64
CA GLU A 57 7.50 1.06 -28.21
C GLU A 57 6.30 1.09 -29.15
N ALA A 58 5.29 0.33 -28.73
CA ALA A 58 4.06 0.27 -29.47
C ALA A 58 3.67 1.72 -29.50
N ARG A 59 3.49 2.24 -30.70
CA ARG A 59 2.90 3.51 -31.08
C ARG A 59 1.71 3.88 -30.21
N ALA A 60 1.89 3.79 -28.88
CA ALA A 60 0.92 4.04 -27.84
C ALA A 60 0.64 5.54 -27.70
N GLU A 61 1.54 6.40 -28.19
CA GLU A 61 1.35 7.85 -28.15
C GLU A 61 0.42 8.35 -29.26
N ASP A 62 0.18 7.55 -30.31
CA ASP A 62 -0.63 7.95 -31.46
C ASP A 62 -2.10 7.49 -31.40
N SER A 63 -2.50 6.63 -30.42
CA SER A 63 -3.90 6.25 -30.34
C SER A 63 -4.72 7.31 -29.64
N PRO A 64 -5.95 7.64 -30.12
CA PRO A 64 -6.86 8.59 -29.47
C PRO A 64 -7.11 8.24 -28.00
N ALA A 65 -7.16 6.95 -27.65
CA ALA A 65 -7.33 6.46 -26.29
C ALA A 65 -6.14 6.81 -25.37
N GLU A 66 -4.91 6.58 -25.82
CA GLU A 66 -3.71 6.89 -25.02
C GLU A 66 -3.47 8.40 -24.94
N ALA A 67 -3.73 9.17 -26.00
CA ALA A 67 -3.66 10.62 -25.98
C ALA A 67 -4.65 11.22 -24.98
N PHE A 68 -5.90 10.75 -24.98
CA PHE A 68 -6.91 11.17 -24.00
C PHE A 68 -6.49 10.78 -22.58
N LEU A 69 -6.05 9.55 -22.38
CA LEU A 69 -5.60 9.04 -21.09
C LEU A 69 -4.41 9.84 -20.53
N ALA A 70 -3.44 10.16 -21.37
CA ALA A 70 -2.28 10.97 -20.99
C ALA A 70 -2.69 12.37 -20.52
N GLY A 71 -3.66 13.00 -21.19
CA GLY A 71 -4.24 14.28 -20.76
C GLY A 71 -4.87 14.20 -19.38
N TRP A 72 -5.70 13.18 -19.13
CA TRP A 72 -6.33 12.98 -17.83
C TRP A 72 -5.31 12.70 -16.71
N LEU A 73 -4.31 11.85 -16.97
CA LEU A 73 -3.29 11.52 -15.98
C LEU A 73 -2.43 12.74 -15.63
N ARG A 74 -2.10 13.59 -16.62
CA ARG A 74 -1.38 14.84 -16.39
C ARG A 74 -2.21 15.78 -15.51
N PHE A 75 -3.49 15.93 -15.77
CA PHE A 75 -4.40 16.71 -14.92
C PHE A 75 -4.41 16.21 -13.47
N LEU A 76 -4.47 14.88 -13.27
CA LEU A 76 -4.42 14.29 -11.92
C LEU A 76 -3.10 14.57 -11.22
N GLU A 77 -1.99 14.57 -11.93
CA GLU A 77 -0.65 14.78 -11.37
C GLU A 77 -0.37 16.25 -11.11
N GLU A 78 -0.55 17.12 -12.10
CA GLU A 78 -0.17 18.53 -12.06
C GLU A 78 -1.19 19.38 -11.32
N GLU A 79 -2.49 19.20 -11.60
CA GLU A 79 -3.56 20.06 -11.04
C GLU A 79 -4.10 19.53 -9.71
N GLN A 80 -4.21 18.19 -9.57
CA GLN A 80 -4.73 17.58 -8.34
C GLN A 80 -3.64 17.07 -7.38
N GLY A 81 -2.36 17.10 -7.77
CA GLY A 81 -1.25 16.68 -6.93
C GLY A 81 -1.31 15.21 -6.51
N GLN A 82 -1.89 14.34 -7.36
CA GLN A 82 -2.06 12.92 -7.02
C GLN A 82 -0.73 12.18 -7.07
N GLY A 83 -0.51 11.31 -6.09
CA GLY A 83 0.75 10.54 -6.01
C GLY A 83 0.81 9.36 -6.99
N VAL A 84 2.02 8.88 -7.28
CA VAL A 84 2.36 7.82 -8.25
C VAL A 84 1.44 6.60 -8.16
N SER A 85 1.13 6.12 -6.95
CA SER A 85 0.26 4.95 -6.76
C SER A 85 -1.19 5.19 -7.21
N TRP A 86 -1.68 6.44 -7.11
CA TRP A 86 -3.00 6.83 -7.58
C TRP A 86 -3.02 6.94 -9.11
N ILE A 87 -2.00 7.55 -9.69
CA ILE A 87 -1.80 7.65 -11.14
C ILE A 87 -1.73 6.26 -11.79
N TYR A 88 -1.01 5.31 -11.16
CA TYR A 88 -0.96 3.93 -11.65
C TYR A 88 -2.37 3.29 -11.69
N LYS A 89 -3.16 3.45 -10.63
CA LYS A 89 -4.54 2.94 -10.59
C LYS A 89 -5.44 3.62 -11.63
N ALA A 90 -5.32 4.95 -11.76
CA ALA A 90 -6.05 5.73 -12.74
C ALA A 90 -5.74 5.27 -14.17
N ARG A 91 -4.46 5.06 -14.49
CA ARG A 91 -4.02 4.54 -15.80
C ARG A 91 -4.64 3.17 -16.09
N ARG A 92 -4.58 2.25 -15.14
CA ARG A 92 -5.14 0.90 -15.27
C ARG A 92 -6.65 0.94 -15.53
N LEU A 93 -7.40 1.69 -14.72
CA LEU A 93 -8.85 1.81 -14.85
C LEU A 93 -9.23 2.53 -16.15
N GLY A 94 -8.54 3.63 -16.48
CA GLY A 94 -8.80 4.41 -17.68
C GLY A 94 -8.60 3.59 -18.95
N ARG A 95 -7.49 2.86 -19.07
CA ARG A 95 -7.27 1.94 -20.20
C ARG A 95 -8.39 0.91 -20.34
N ALA A 96 -8.80 0.29 -19.21
CA ALA A 96 -9.86 -0.71 -19.24
C ALA A 96 -11.21 -0.12 -19.64
N PHE A 97 -11.49 1.12 -19.26
CA PHE A 97 -12.71 1.82 -19.64
C PHE A 97 -12.69 2.24 -21.13
N LEU A 98 -11.61 2.87 -21.59
CA LEU A 98 -11.47 3.34 -22.96
C LEU A 98 -11.53 2.19 -23.96
N ALA A 99 -10.94 1.05 -23.64
CA ALA A 99 -11.02 -0.15 -24.48
C ALA A 99 -12.45 -0.70 -24.69
N LEU A 100 -13.43 -0.30 -23.86
CA LEU A 100 -14.83 -0.68 -24.07
C LEU A 100 -15.56 0.19 -25.09
N ILE A 101 -15.05 1.40 -25.31
CA ILE A 101 -15.67 2.38 -26.21
C ILE A 101 -14.81 2.63 -27.46
N GLU A 102 -13.71 1.89 -27.59
CA GLU A 102 -12.85 1.96 -28.79
C GLU A 102 -13.43 1.08 -29.90
N ASP A 103 -13.62 1.67 -31.06
CA ASP A 103 -14.06 0.95 -32.25
C ASP A 103 -12.89 0.19 -32.92
N PRO A 104 -13.15 -0.71 -33.89
CA PRO A 104 -12.09 -1.43 -34.62
C PRO A 104 -11.11 -0.54 -35.38
N SER A 105 -11.45 0.72 -35.61
CA SER A 105 -10.62 1.73 -36.26
C SER A 105 -9.78 2.53 -35.27
N GLY A 106 -9.94 2.31 -33.95
CA GLY A 106 -9.20 3.00 -32.87
C GLY A 106 -9.83 4.33 -32.44
N ASN A 107 -11.06 4.65 -32.86
CA ASN A 107 -11.76 5.85 -32.43
C ASN A 107 -12.56 5.57 -31.14
N LEU A 108 -12.70 6.60 -30.29
CA LEU A 108 -13.48 6.52 -29.07
C LEU A 108 -14.93 6.92 -29.32
N CYS A 109 -15.85 5.97 -29.16
CA CYS A 109 -17.31 6.15 -29.34
C CYS A 109 -17.93 6.67 -28.05
N TRP A 110 -17.78 7.95 -27.76
CA TRP A 110 -18.29 8.59 -26.53
C TRP A 110 -19.81 8.60 -26.44
N GLU A 111 -20.52 8.49 -27.54
CA GLU A 111 -21.98 8.38 -27.63
C GLU A 111 -22.52 7.09 -26.97
N LEU A 112 -21.68 6.08 -26.79
CA LEU A 112 -22.04 4.84 -26.06
C LEU A 112 -22.00 5.01 -24.55
N VAL A 113 -21.40 6.11 -24.06
CA VAL A 113 -21.15 6.30 -22.64
C VAL A 113 -22.38 6.89 -21.96
N ASP A 114 -23.13 6.06 -21.27
CA ASP A 114 -24.23 6.45 -20.42
C ASP A 114 -24.00 5.99 -18.96
N VAL A 115 -24.92 6.36 -18.07
CA VAL A 115 -24.88 5.99 -16.64
C VAL A 115 -24.96 4.49 -16.44
N ALA A 116 -25.75 3.79 -17.26
CA ALA A 116 -25.95 2.35 -17.11
C ALA A 116 -24.69 1.57 -17.49
N MET A 117 -24.10 1.89 -18.64
CA MET A 117 -22.84 1.30 -19.11
C MET A 117 -21.67 1.53 -18.15
N ALA A 118 -21.54 2.76 -17.63
CA ALA A 118 -20.49 3.10 -16.71
C ALA A 118 -20.62 2.38 -15.34
N ASN A 119 -21.85 2.22 -14.83
CA ASN A 119 -22.11 1.43 -13.61
C ASN A 119 -21.93 -0.07 -13.83
N ASP A 120 -22.28 -0.61 -14.99
CA ASP A 120 -22.04 -2.01 -15.35
C ASP A 120 -20.52 -2.30 -15.43
N PHE A 121 -19.77 -1.42 -16.07
CA PHE A 121 -18.31 -1.50 -16.06
C PHE A 121 -17.76 -1.50 -14.64
N LEU A 122 -18.20 -0.56 -13.80
CA LEU A 122 -17.76 -0.48 -12.40
C LEU A 122 -18.09 -1.78 -11.66
N GLY A 123 -19.30 -2.31 -11.82
CA GLY A 123 -19.73 -3.57 -11.20
C GLY A 123 -18.81 -4.74 -11.54
N ARG A 124 -18.41 -4.86 -12.81
CA ARG A 124 -17.45 -5.88 -13.28
C ARG A 124 -16.06 -5.69 -12.68
N VAL A 125 -15.55 -4.47 -12.69
CA VAL A 125 -14.21 -4.15 -12.17
C VAL A 125 -14.11 -4.43 -10.67
N VAL A 126 -15.16 -4.13 -9.89
CA VAL A 126 -15.10 -4.25 -8.43
C VAL A 126 -15.50 -5.62 -7.91
N THR A 127 -15.85 -6.57 -8.77
CA THR A 127 -16.21 -7.93 -8.38
C THR A 127 -15.05 -8.57 -7.61
N GLY A 128 -15.32 -9.02 -6.39
CA GLY A 128 -14.31 -9.61 -5.49
C GLY A 128 -13.42 -8.62 -4.75
N TYR A 129 -13.59 -7.31 -4.95
CA TYR A 129 -12.82 -6.31 -4.24
C TYR A 129 -13.41 -6.01 -2.84
N SER A 130 -12.52 -5.56 -1.93
CA SER A 130 -12.98 -5.00 -0.65
C SER A 130 -13.79 -3.71 -0.88
N SER A 131 -14.72 -3.38 0.02
CA SER A 131 -15.52 -2.15 -0.08
C SER A 131 -14.68 -0.88 -0.22
N SER A 132 -13.50 -0.82 0.40
CA SER A 132 -12.60 0.34 0.30
C SER A 132 -11.93 0.42 -1.07
N THR A 133 -11.54 -0.72 -1.63
CA THR A 133 -10.97 -0.78 -3.00
C THR A 133 -12.04 -0.41 -4.02
N ALA A 134 -13.24 -0.99 -3.90
CA ALA A 134 -14.37 -0.68 -4.78
C ALA A 134 -14.74 0.82 -4.76
N GLN A 135 -14.70 1.46 -3.58
CA GLN A 135 -14.89 2.92 -3.49
C GLN A 135 -13.79 3.70 -4.23
N SER A 136 -12.53 3.25 -4.13
CA SER A 136 -11.42 3.90 -4.83
C SER A 136 -11.60 3.82 -6.35
N GLU A 137 -12.04 2.68 -6.87
CA GLU A 137 -12.33 2.51 -8.30
C GLU A 137 -13.50 3.40 -8.74
N ALA A 138 -14.58 3.51 -7.92
CA ALA A 138 -15.70 4.41 -8.21
C ALA A 138 -15.28 5.90 -8.23
N VAL A 139 -14.37 6.31 -7.34
CA VAL A 139 -13.81 7.68 -7.35
C VAL A 139 -13.00 7.93 -8.62
N LEU A 140 -12.17 6.96 -9.02
CA LEU A 140 -11.37 7.05 -10.25
C LEU A 140 -12.27 7.14 -11.49
N LEU A 141 -13.29 6.28 -11.60
CA LEU A 141 -14.22 6.31 -12.73
C LEU A 141 -14.99 7.63 -12.80
N ARG A 142 -15.49 8.13 -11.66
CA ARG A 142 -16.09 9.46 -11.61
C ARG A 142 -15.16 10.56 -12.10
N GLY A 143 -13.90 10.51 -11.67
CA GLY A 143 -12.87 11.46 -12.10
C GLY A 143 -12.62 11.42 -13.62
N LEU A 144 -12.54 10.23 -14.20
CA LEU A 144 -12.41 10.04 -15.65
C LEU A 144 -13.60 10.61 -16.41
N LEU A 145 -14.83 10.27 -15.98
CA LEU A 145 -16.06 10.73 -16.62
C LEU A 145 -16.27 12.26 -16.45
N ALA A 146 -15.92 12.82 -15.29
CA ALA A 146 -15.95 14.26 -15.08
C ALA A 146 -14.93 14.97 -15.99
N TRP A 147 -13.75 14.43 -16.19
CA TRP A 147 -12.77 14.92 -17.15
C TRP A 147 -13.29 14.84 -18.58
N SER A 148 -13.94 13.72 -18.95
CA SER A 148 -14.58 13.57 -20.28
C SER A 148 -15.67 14.60 -20.50
N ALA A 149 -16.51 14.86 -19.48
CA ALA A 149 -17.56 15.88 -19.57
C ALA A 149 -17.00 17.30 -19.68
N ALA A 150 -15.95 17.62 -18.92
CA ALA A 150 -15.27 18.91 -18.98
C ALA A 150 -14.65 19.19 -20.37
N ASN A 151 -14.28 18.14 -21.12
CA ASN A 151 -13.82 18.21 -22.50
C ASN A 151 -14.97 18.13 -23.53
N GLY A 152 -16.24 18.19 -23.09
CA GLY A 152 -17.41 18.21 -23.99
C GLY A 152 -17.72 16.88 -24.68
N LEU A 153 -17.14 15.77 -24.22
CA LEU A 153 -17.27 14.46 -24.86
C LEU A 153 -18.52 13.69 -24.42
N ILE A 154 -18.98 13.91 -23.19
CA ILE A 154 -20.19 13.28 -22.61
C ILE A 154 -20.97 14.30 -21.77
N ASN A 155 -22.21 13.95 -21.38
CA ASN A 155 -23.00 14.74 -20.45
C ASN A 155 -22.46 14.60 -19.01
N GLU A 156 -22.40 15.74 -18.28
CA GLU A 156 -21.96 15.77 -16.88
C GLU A 156 -22.74 14.83 -15.96
N GLN A 157 -24.03 14.62 -16.23
CA GLN A 157 -24.89 13.73 -15.47
C GLN A 157 -24.36 12.29 -15.42
N VAL A 158 -23.58 11.85 -16.39
CA VAL A 158 -22.97 10.52 -16.41
C VAL A 158 -22.02 10.35 -15.22
N SER A 159 -21.17 11.33 -14.97
CA SER A 159 -20.22 11.29 -13.86
C SER A 159 -20.92 11.31 -12.49
N LEU A 160 -22.01 12.06 -12.37
CA LEU A 160 -22.82 12.17 -11.15
C LEU A 160 -23.63 10.90 -10.87
N GLY A 161 -24.02 10.19 -11.92
CA GLY A 161 -24.81 8.95 -11.83
C GLY A 161 -24.02 7.70 -11.40
N ILE A 162 -22.71 7.79 -11.20
CA ILE A 162 -21.88 6.66 -10.77
C ILE A 162 -22.20 6.27 -9.33
N LEU A 163 -22.63 5.03 -9.14
CA LEU A 163 -22.95 4.47 -7.83
C LEU A 163 -21.70 4.34 -6.96
N SER A 164 -21.81 4.74 -5.70
CA SER A 164 -20.77 4.47 -4.72
C SER A 164 -21.06 3.12 -4.06
N PRO A 165 -20.14 2.15 -4.17
CA PRO A 165 -20.28 0.91 -3.42
C PRO A 165 -20.48 1.21 -1.93
N ARG A 166 -21.45 0.56 -1.30
CA ARG A 166 -21.80 0.78 0.11
C ARG A 166 -20.57 0.47 0.98
N ARG A 167 -20.14 1.44 1.77
CA ARG A 167 -19.09 1.22 2.76
C ARG A 167 -19.62 0.31 3.86
N VAL A 168 -19.33 -0.98 3.77
CA VAL A 168 -19.49 -1.86 4.92
C VAL A 168 -18.43 -1.43 5.95
N ARG A 169 -18.86 -0.78 7.01
CA ARG A 169 -18.00 -0.48 8.16
C ARG A 169 -17.68 -1.82 8.83
N THR A 170 -16.68 -2.52 8.33
CA THR A 170 -16.05 -3.61 9.08
C THR A 170 -15.55 -3.01 10.39
N GLY A 171 -15.81 -3.71 11.50
CA GLY A 171 -15.63 -3.25 12.87
C GLY A 171 -14.39 -2.43 13.19
N LEU A 172 -14.25 -2.04 14.43
CA LEU A 172 -13.13 -1.26 14.94
C LEU A 172 -11.79 -1.91 14.55
N PRO A 173 -10.78 -1.11 14.12
CA PRO A 173 -9.44 -1.63 13.92
C PRO A 173 -8.96 -2.27 15.22
N LYS A 174 -8.83 -3.58 15.25
CA LYS A 174 -8.31 -4.29 16.40
C LYS A 174 -6.79 -4.23 16.36
N GLY A 175 -6.18 -3.53 17.32
CA GLY A 175 -4.75 -3.68 17.61
C GLY A 175 -4.44 -5.13 18.00
N LEU A 176 -3.17 -5.49 18.02
CA LEU A 176 -2.72 -6.73 18.60
C LEU A 176 -2.78 -6.62 20.15
N THR A 177 -3.16 -7.71 20.79
CA THR A 177 -3.02 -7.87 22.25
C THR A 177 -1.54 -7.93 22.63
N THR A 178 -1.23 -7.72 23.91
CA THR A 178 0.14 -7.86 24.42
C THR A 178 0.71 -9.25 24.16
N GLY A 179 -0.10 -10.31 24.27
CA GLY A 179 0.30 -11.68 23.96
C GLY A 179 0.61 -11.90 22.48
N GLU A 180 -0.22 -11.35 21.57
CA GLU A 180 0.02 -11.44 20.12
C GLU A 180 1.29 -10.66 19.73
N VAL A 181 1.56 -9.50 20.34
CA VAL A 181 2.81 -8.75 20.12
C VAL A 181 4.01 -9.54 20.62
N ALA A 182 3.91 -10.18 21.78
CA ALA A 182 4.97 -11.05 22.31
C ALA A 182 5.22 -12.26 21.40
N ALA A 183 4.17 -12.93 20.93
CA ALA A 183 4.26 -14.04 20.00
C ALA A 183 4.92 -13.62 18.66
N LEU A 184 4.53 -12.44 18.13
CA LEU A 184 5.11 -11.89 16.90
C LEU A 184 6.63 -11.64 17.06
N LYS A 185 7.06 -11.06 18.18
CA LYS A 185 8.47 -10.83 18.50
C LYS A 185 9.21 -12.15 18.70
N GLY A 186 8.60 -13.13 19.40
CA GLY A 186 9.19 -14.44 19.68
C GLY A 186 9.34 -15.34 18.45
N ALA A 187 8.63 -15.04 17.36
CA ALA A 187 8.77 -15.76 16.09
C ALA A 187 9.99 -15.32 15.26
N VAL A 188 10.77 -14.37 15.76
CA VAL A 188 11.96 -13.84 15.05
C VAL A 188 13.20 -14.61 15.50
N ASP A 189 13.92 -15.17 14.55
CA ASP A 189 15.23 -15.80 14.78
C ASP A 189 16.31 -14.74 14.93
N LEU A 190 16.87 -14.57 16.13
CA LEU A 190 17.88 -13.57 16.45
C LEU A 190 19.33 -14.00 16.17
N ASP A 191 19.55 -15.24 15.79
CA ASP A 191 20.89 -15.76 15.52
C ASP A 191 21.44 -15.23 14.18
N CYS A 192 20.57 -14.67 13.35
CA CYS A 192 20.95 -14.08 12.07
C CYS A 192 20.75 -12.56 12.02
N SER A 193 21.55 -11.87 11.19
CA SER A 193 21.45 -10.41 10.99
C SER A 193 20.10 -9.97 10.43
N THR A 194 19.47 -10.81 9.62
CA THR A 194 18.12 -10.56 9.08
C THR A 194 17.07 -10.54 10.19
N GLY A 195 17.14 -11.48 11.13
CA GLY A 195 16.20 -11.51 12.23
C GLY A 195 16.34 -10.31 13.16
N ARG A 196 17.57 -9.87 13.46
CA ARG A 196 17.77 -8.62 14.24
C ARG A 196 17.19 -7.41 13.56
N ARG A 197 17.33 -7.30 12.23
CA ARG A 197 16.65 -6.27 11.43
C ARG A 197 15.14 -6.37 11.56
N ASP A 198 14.61 -7.57 11.37
CA ASP A 198 13.18 -7.83 11.36
C ASP A 198 12.55 -7.53 12.73
N LEU A 199 13.24 -7.87 13.83
CA LEU A 199 12.82 -7.50 15.19
C LEU A 199 12.80 -5.99 15.37
N ALA A 200 13.87 -5.27 14.97
CA ALA A 200 13.93 -3.81 15.08
C ALA A 200 12.77 -3.14 14.32
N ILE A 201 12.43 -3.64 13.12
CA ILE A 201 11.26 -3.17 12.35
C ILE A 201 9.97 -3.40 13.13
N ILE A 202 9.73 -4.62 13.63
CA ILE A 202 8.50 -4.98 14.35
C ILE A 202 8.33 -4.15 15.62
N VAL A 203 9.40 -3.98 16.39
CA VAL A 203 9.39 -3.19 17.63
C VAL A 203 9.13 -1.72 17.32
N MET A 204 9.84 -1.15 16.35
CA MET A 204 9.65 0.24 15.93
C MET A 204 8.22 0.52 15.47
N LEU A 205 7.65 -0.33 14.58
CA LEU A 205 6.28 -0.17 14.11
C LEU A 205 5.24 -0.30 15.24
N SER A 206 5.44 -1.24 16.17
CA SER A 206 4.48 -1.50 17.26
C SER A 206 4.55 -0.46 18.38
N ARG A 207 5.71 0.19 18.56
CA ARG A 207 5.92 1.19 19.62
C ARG A 207 5.68 2.62 19.15
N LEU A 208 6.23 2.97 17.99
CA LEU A 208 6.15 4.34 17.46
C LEU A 208 4.93 4.53 16.53
N GLY A 209 4.29 3.47 16.09
CA GLY A 209 3.13 3.54 15.21
C GLY A 209 3.41 4.18 13.82
N ILE A 210 4.66 4.25 13.38
CA ILE A 210 5.03 4.81 12.08
C ILE A 210 4.56 3.91 10.93
N ARG A 211 4.41 4.50 9.75
CA ARG A 211 3.99 3.74 8.55
C ARG A 211 5.16 2.93 8.00
N ALA A 212 4.84 1.82 7.30
CA ALA A 212 5.88 1.01 6.64
C ALA A 212 6.77 1.83 5.68
N GLY A 213 6.20 2.80 4.98
CA GLY A 213 6.98 3.69 4.11
C GLY A 213 7.84 4.68 4.89
N GLU A 214 7.38 5.15 6.03
CA GLU A 214 8.14 6.01 6.94
C GLU A 214 9.33 5.23 7.54
N ALA A 215 9.10 4.00 8.00
CA ALA A 215 10.19 3.12 8.47
C ALA A 215 11.21 2.80 7.38
N ALA A 216 10.75 2.52 6.15
CA ALA A 216 11.61 2.25 5.02
C ALA A 216 12.49 3.46 4.60
N GLY A 217 11.96 4.66 4.78
CA GLY A 217 12.66 5.91 4.43
C GLY A 217 13.59 6.45 5.52
N LEU A 218 13.70 5.80 6.69
CA LEU A 218 14.57 6.26 7.75
C LEU A 218 16.05 6.17 7.35
N THR A 219 16.79 7.23 7.64
CA THR A 219 18.24 7.31 7.52
C THR A 219 18.90 7.32 8.90
N LEU A 220 20.20 7.08 8.94
CA LEU A 220 20.96 7.10 10.20
C LEU A 220 20.94 8.48 10.85
N GLU A 221 20.80 9.54 10.06
CA GLU A 221 20.70 10.93 10.52
C GLU A 221 19.33 11.25 11.15
N ASP A 222 18.33 10.40 10.93
CA ASP A 222 17.00 10.56 11.53
C ASP A 222 16.92 10.03 12.97
N ILE A 223 17.99 9.42 13.47
CA ILE A 223 18.06 8.86 14.82
C ILE A 223 18.98 9.73 15.68
N ASP A 224 18.40 10.42 16.66
CA ASP A 224 19.16 11.12 17.69
C ASP A 224 19.39 10.19 18.88
N TRP A 225 20.64 9.88 19.16
CA TRP A 225 21.08 9.03 20.27
C TRP A 225 21.37 9.84 21.54
N ARG A 226 21.55 11.16 21.44
CA ARG A 226 21.81 12.03 22.58
C ARG A 226 20.52 12.41 23.27
N GLU A 227 19.55 12.83 22.47
CA GLU A 227 18.15 13.02 22.91
C GLU A 227 17.30 11.91 22.25
N PRO A 228 17.15 10.74 22.90
CA PRO A 228 16.59 9.55 22.26
C PRO A 228 15.30 9.83 21.50
N SER A 229 15.43 10.08 20.20
CA SER A 229 14.30 10.42 19.33
C SER A 229 14.52 9.94 17.89
N VAL A 230 13.42 9.81 17.17
CA VAL A 230 13.39 9.42 15.74
C VAL A 230 12.64 10.48 14.97
N ARG A 231 13.29 11.08 13.99
CA ARG A 231 12.68 12.03 13.05
C ARG A 231 12.06 11.27 11.89
N VAL A 232 10.77 11.43 11.68
CA VAL A 232 10.00 10.72 10.67
C VAL A 232 9.43 11.71 9.67
N VAL A 233 9.66 11.48 8.38
CA VAL A 233 9.10 12.30 7.30
C VAL A 233 7.85 11.61 6.75
N GLY A 234 6.69 12.20 7.01
CA GLY A 234 5.40 11.69 6.59
C GLY A 234 4.96 12.18 5.20
N LYS A 235 3.75 11.77 4.79
CA LYS A 235 3.14 12.21 3.53
C LYS A 235 3.06 13.74 3.48
N GLY A 236 3.48 14.32 2.35
CA GLY A 236 3.48 15.77 2.13
C GLY A 236 4.67 16.49 2.80
N GLY A 237 5.75 15.78 3.14
CA GLY A 237 6.96 16.38 3.72
C GLY A 237 6.83 16.77 5.20
N ARG A 238 5.73 16.41 5.87
CA ARG A 238 5.53 16.71 7.30
C ARG A 238 6.54 15.94 8.14
N VAL A 239 7.34 16.67 8.92
CA VAL A 239 8.30 16.11 9.86
C VAL A 239 7.62 15.91 11.23
N LEU A 240 7.85 14.73 11.82
CA LEU A 240 7.42 14.36 13.15
C LEU A 240 8.63 13.84 13.91
N VAL A 241 8.88 14.36 15.11
CA VAL A 241 9.91 13.86 16.02
C VAL A 241 9.22 13.06 17.11
N LEU A 242 9.58 11.78 17.22
CA LEU A 242 9.00 10.85 18.18
C LEU A 242 10.05 10.49 19.22
N PRO A 243 9.69 10.47 20.52
CA PRO A 243 10.60 9.96 21.53
C PRO A 243 10.88 8.47 21.25
N MET A 244 12.13 8.05 21.41
CA MET A 244 12.57 6.68 21.19
C MET A 244 12.53 5.88 22.49
N PRO A 245 11.59 4.94 22.66
CA PRO A 245 11.56 4.05 23.82
C PRO A 245 12.83 3.18 23.89
N VAL A 246 13.22 2.77 25.09
CA VAL A 246 14.44 2.00 25.35
C VAL A 246 14.47 0.71 24.50
N ASP A 247 13.38 -0.03 24.45
CA ASP A 247 13.27 -1.27 23.66
C ASP A 247 13.44 -1.05 22.15
N VAL A 248 13.05 0.11 21.63
CA VAL A 248 13.31 0.49 20.23
C VAL A 248 14.81 0.76 20.04
N GLY A 249 15.42 1.54 20.93
CA GLY A 249 16.84 1.86 20.88
C GLY A 249 17.72 0.61 20.95
N GLU A 250 17.43 -0.30 21.89
CA GLU A 250 18.18 -1.56 22.06
C GLU A 250 18.14 -2.42 20.78
N THR A 251 16.93 -2.66 20.24
CA THR A 251 16.79 -3.49 19.04
C THR A 251 17.43 -2.84 17.80
N LEU A 252 17.41 -1.51 17.70
CA LEU A 252 18.12 -0.78 16.65
C LEU A 252 19.64 -0.94 16.78
N VAL A 253 20.21 -0.76 17.97
CA VAL A 253 21.65 -0.93 18.23
C VAL A 253 22.08 -2.35 17.89
N ASP A 254 21.33 -3.36 18.33
CA ASP A 254 21.63 -4.77 18.05
C ASP A 254 21.62 -5.08 16.54
N TYR A 255 20.70 -4.48 15.81
CA TYR A 255 20.69 -4.61 14.35
C TYR A 255 21.84 -3.84 13.71
N LEU A 256 22.06 -2.58 14.06
CA LEU A 256 23.07 -1.73 13.43
C LEU A 256 24.51 -2.29 13.61
N ARG A 257 24.79 -2.99 14.72
CA ARG A 257 26.07 -3.67 14.94
C ARG A 257 26.37 -4.79 13.93
N VAL A 258 25.33 -5.41 13.38
CA VAL A 258 25.46 -6.53 12.42
C VAL A 258 25.03 -6.16 11.01
N ARG A 259 24.58 -4.92 10.82
CA ARG A 259 24.14 -4.41 9.52
C ARG A 259 25.30 -4.43 8.51
N ARG A 260 25.08 -5.08 7.37
CA ARG A 260 26.06 -5.15 6.28
C ARG A 260 25.51 -4.40 5.07
N CYS A 261 26.22 -3.39 4.62
CA CYS A 261 25.92 -2.60 3.42
C CYS A 261 27.14 -1.78 3.01
N ASP A 262 27.05 -1.11 1.87
CA ASP A 262 28.02 -0.10 1.48
C ASP A 262 28.07 1.00 2.56
N PRO A 263 29.26 1.49 2.97
CA PRO A 263 29.38 2.61 3.89
C PRO A 263 28.66 3.89 3.45
N ALA A 264 28.47 4.08 2.14
CA ALA A 264 27.70 5.20 1.58
C ALA A 264 26.19 5.04 1.75
N GLU A 265 25.69 3.82 2.00
CA GLU A 265 24.27 3.57 2.23
C GLU A 265 23.85 4.09 3.61
N ARG A 266 23.02 5.13 3.63
CA ARG A 266 22.60 5.81 4.87
C ARG A 266 21.26 5.31 5.42
N SER A 267 20.51 4.48 4.66
CA SER A 267 19.22 3.94 5.12
C SER A 267 19.38 3.07 6.35
N VAL A 268 18.53 3.24 7.35
CA VAL A 268 18.56 2.41 8.57
C VAL A 268 18.34 0.96 8.21
N PHE A 269 17.26 0.66 7.48
CA PHE A 269 16.91 -0.70 7.11
C PHE A 269 17.31 -1.01 5.67
N VAL A 270 18.13 -2.05 5.51
CA VAL A 270 18.65 -2.47 4.21
C VAL A 270 18.19 -3.90 3.86
N ARG A 271 18.24 -4.22 2.58
CA ARG A 271 17.95 -5.57 2.08
C ARG A 271 19.01 -6.54 2.57
N SER A 272 18.62 -7.81 2.77
CA SER A 272 19.53 -8.89 3.17
C SER A 272 20.19 -9.58 1.98
N LEU A 273 19.67 -9.38 0.77
CA LEU A 273 20.15 -9.92 -0.48
C LEU A 273 20.62 -8.78 -1.40
N PRO A 274 21.69 -8.99 -2.18
CA PRO A 274 22.15 -8.00 -3.15
C PRO A 274 21.08 -7.59 -4.15
N PRO A 275 21.12 -6.33 -4.59
CA PRO A 275 21.95 -5.27 -4.07
C PRO A 275 21.53 -4.85 -2.65
N LEU A 276 22.53 -4.63 -1.75
CA LEU A 276 22.31 -4.27 -0.34
C LEU A 276 21.95 -2.78 -0.20
N GLN A 277 20.79 -2.44 -0.70
CA GLN A 277 20.22 -1.09 -0.75
C GLN A 277 19.11 -0.94 0.31
N ALA A 278 18.56 0.27 0.41
CA ALA A 278 17.40 0.57 1.24
C ALA A 278 16.28 -0.47 1.09
N LEU A 279 15.72 -0.87 2.21
CA LEU A 279 14.55 -1.76 2.22
C LEU A 279 13.32 -0.96 1.78
N HIS A 280 12.63 -1.42 0.75
CA HIS A 280 11.41 -0.77 0.29
C HIS A 280 10.24 -1.01 1.25
N ARG A 281 9.21 -0.13 1.21
CA ARG A 281 8.02 -0.23 2.06
C ARG A 281 7.31 -1.59 1.99
N THR A 282 7.34 -2.24 0.83
CA THR A 282 6.78 -3.60 0.65
C THR A 282 7.58 -4.62 1.45
N GLY A 283 8.92 -4.50 1.47
CA GLY A 283 9.78 -5.35 2.28
C GLY A 283 9.51 -5.20 3.78
N VAL A 284 9.27 -3.96 4.26
CA VAL A 284 8.85 -3.75 5.66
C VAL A 284 7.51 -4.44 5.97
N THR A 285 6.55 -4.37 5.05
CA THR A 285 5.25 -5.05 5.22
C THR A 285 5.41 -6.56 5.19
N GLU A 286 6.27 -7.07 4.33
CA GLU A 286 6.55 -8.50 4.16
C GLU A 286 7.24 -9.09 5.39
N VAL A 287 8.18 -8.37 6.01
CA VAL A 287 8.78 -8.72 7.30
C VAL A 287 7.69 -8.98 8.35
N VAL A 288 6.77 -8.05 8.53
CA VAL A 288 5.68 -8.22 9.52
C VAL A 288 4.80 -9.41 9.17
N SER A 289 4.40 -9.55 7.91
CA SER A 289 3.51 -10.62 7.46
C SER A 289 4.17 -12.01 7.56
N LYS A 290 5.47 -12.10 7.29
CA LYS A 290 6.27 -13.33 7.45
C LYS A 290 6.26 -13.81 8.90
N HIS A 291 6.65 -12.94 9.84
CA HIS A 291 6.74 -13.30 11.25
C HIS A 291 5.37 -13.50 11.89
N ALA A 292 4.33 -12.78 11.42
CA ALA A 292 2.95 -13.03 11.83
C ALA A 292 2.49 -14.45 11.46
N ARG A 293 2.78 -14.92 10.25
CA ARG A 293 2.47 -16.31 9.84
C ARG A 293 3.22 -17.34 10.69
N LEU A 294 4.50 -17.07 10.98
CA LEU A 294 5.29 -17.96 11.86
C LEU A 294 4.75 -18.01 13.29
N ALA A 295 4.17 -16.91 13.77
CA ALA A 295 3.50 -16.82 15.07
C ALA A 295 2.06 -17.34 15.07
N GLY A 296 1.54 -17.86 13.95
CA GLY A 296 0.15 -18.30 13.82
C GLY A 296 -0.89 -17.17 13.85
N LEU A 297 -0.48 -15.92 13.54
CA LEU A 297 -1.33 -14.73 13.57
C LEU A 297 -1.82 -14.40 12.16
N GLU A 298 -3.12 -14.51 11.92
CA GLU A 298 -3.72 -14.18 10.64
C GLU A 298 -4.04 -12.68 10.49
N GLY A 299 -3.92 -12.16 9.25
CA GLY A 299 -4.30 -10.78 8.92
C GLY A 299 -3.44 -9.71 9.61
N VAL A 300 -2.21 -10.03 10.02
CA VAL A 300 -1.27 -9.09 10.63
C VAL A 300 -0.28 -8.58 9.57
N TYR A 301 -0.27 -7.27 9.42
CA TYR A 301 0.64 -6.52 8.56
C TYR A 301 0.98 -5.16 9.19
N ALA A 302 1.93 -4.45 8.64
CA ALA A 302 2.50 -3.22 9.23
C ALA A 302 1.44 -2.22 9.73
N HIS A 303 0.33 -2.04 9.00
CA HIS A 303 -0.72 -1.11 9.41
C HIS A 303 -1.45 -1.55 10.69
N ARG A 304 -1.57 -2.87 10.93
CA ARG A 304 -2.14 -3.38 12.18
C ARG A 304 -1.25 -3.10 13.40
N LEU A 305 0.07 -3.10 13.23
CA LEU A 305 1.01 -2.68 14.30
C LEU A 305 0.85 -1.19 14.64
N ARG A 306 0.61 -0.36 13.65
CA ARG A 306 0.28 1.05 13.88
C ARG A 306 -1.02 1.22 14.67
N HIS A 307 -2.04 0.41 14.39
CA HIS A 307 -3.26 0.37 15.22
C HIS A 307 -2.95 -0.10 16.63
N THR A 308 -2.04 -1.05 16.79
CA THR A 308 -1.60 -1.54 18.10
C THR A 308 -0.98 -0.42 18.92
N ALA A 309 -0.06 0.37 18.35
CA ALA A 309 0.54 1.53 19.02
C ALA A 309 -0.54 2.53 19.51
N ALA A 310 -1.51 2.84 18.65
CA ALA A 310 -2.62 3.73 19.03
C ALA A 310 -3.47 3.17 20.19
N CYS A 311 -3.81 1.88 20.12
CA CYS A 311 -4.57 1.21 21.18
C CYS A 311 -3.78 1.15 22.50
N GLN A 312 -2.46 0.96 22.45
CA GLN A 312 -1.61 0.96 23.65
C GLN A 312 -1.57 2.33 24.33
N VAL A 313 -1.51 3.43 23.58
CA VAL A 313 -1.60 4.79 24.14
C VAL A 313 -2.93 4.97 24.89
N LEU A 314 -4.05 4.58 24.28
CA LEU A 314 -5.37 4.70 24.91
C LEU A 314 -5.49 3.79 26.15
N ALA A 315 -5.03 2.54 26.05
CA ALA A 315 -5.04 1.61 27.18
C ALA A 315 -4.17 2.08 28.36
N GLY A 316 -3.09 2.85 28.06
CA GLY A 316 -2.26 3.53 29.06
C GLY A 316 -2.88 4.82 29.64
N GLY A 317 -4.15 5.13 29.32
CA GLY A 317 -4.83 6.34 29.78
C GLY A 317 -4.54 7.58 28.92
N GLY A 318 -3.89 7.43 27.78
CA GLY A 318 -3.64 8.52 26.84
C GLY A 318 -4.92 8.98 26.13
N THR A 319 -4.91 10.21 25.66
CA THR A 319 -6.03 10.83 24.97
C THR A 319 -6.00 10.59 23.46
N ILE A 320 -7.16 10.75 22.79
CA ILE A 320 -7.25 10.70 21.30
C ILE A 320 -6.33 11.73 20.65
N ARG A 321 -6.12 12.88 21.31
CA ARG A 321 -5.19 13.92 20.83
C ARG A 321 -3.75 13.40 20.83
N GLN A 322 -3.33 12.72 21.88
CA GLN A 322 -1.99 12.10 21.94
C GLN A 322 -1.84 11.00 20.87
N VAL A 323 -2.89 10.22 20.60
CA VAL A 323 -2.91 9.27 19.49
C VAL A 323 -2.77 10.00 18.14
N GLN A 324 -3.45 11.13 17.96
CA GLN A 324 -3.33 11.95 16.75
C GLN A 324 -1.90 12.48 16.56
N GLU A 325 -1.29 12.96 17.62
CA GLU A 325 0.10 13.46 17.64
C GLU A 325 1.08 12.33 17.33
N LEU A 326 0.99 11.19 18.04
CA LEU A 326 1.83 10.01 17.80
C LEU A 326 1.75 9.54 16.33
N LEU A 327 0.53 9.46 15.81
CA LEU A 327 0.31 8.96 14.46
C LEU A 327 0.54 10.01 13.36
N GLY A 328 0.76 11.27 13.70
CA GLY A 328 0.90 12.36 12.72
C GLY A 328 -0.31 12.50 11.82
N HIS A 329 -1.54 12.30 12.34
CA HIS A 329 -2.76 12.46 11.57
C HIS A 329 -3.07 13.96 11.34
N ALA A 330 -3.12 14.37 10.08
CA ALA A 330 -3.50 15.74 9.71
C ALA A 330 -4.98 16.04 10.02
N ASN A 331 -5.84 15.00 10.03
CA ASN A 331 -7.27 15.13 10.28
C ASN A 331 -7.70 14.31 11.50
N LEU A 332 -8.40 14.96 12.43
CA LEU A 332 -8.96 14.34 13.62
C LEU A 332 -9.90 13.17 13.29
N ALA A 333 -10.63 13.23 12.18
CA ALA A 333 -11.52 12.16 11.73
C ALA A 333 -10.80 10.81 11.57
N SER A 334 -9.51 10.82 11.22
CA SER A 334 -8.70 9.60 11.15
C SER A 334 -8.44 9.00 12.52
N SER A 335 -8.32 9.81 13.55
CA SER A 335 -8.10 9.38 14.94
C SER A 335 -9.42 9.07 15.65
N MET A 336 -10.55 9.64 15.22
CA MET A 336 -11.89 9.33 15.75
C MET A 336 -12.29 7.86 15.55
N THR A 337 -11.62 7.15 14.66
CA THR A 337 -11.79 5.70 14.54
C THR A 337 -11.42 4.98 15.85
N TYR A 338 -10.48 5.52 16.61
CA TYR A 338 -10.05 4.98 17.91
C TYR A 338 -10.92 5.42 19.09
N ALA A 339 -11.70 6.49 18.96
CA ALA A 339 -12.64 6.94 20.00
C ALA A 339 -13.66 5.86 20.38
N ARG A 340 -13.97 4.96 19.43
CA ARG A 340 -14.89 3.83 19.67
C ARG A 340 -14.24 2.64 20.37
N VAL A 341 -12.90 2.61 20.47
CA VAL A 341 -12.17 1.56 21.20
C VAL A 341 -12.16 1.87 22.71
N ASP A 342 -12.27 3.13 23.06
CA ASP A 342 -12.24 3.60 24.45
C ASP A 342 -13.65 3.62 25.10
N THR A 343 -14.43 2.57 24.85
CA THR A 343 -15.75 2.40 25.49
C THR A 343 -15.67 2.25 27.00
N GLU A 344 -14.54 1.79 27.53
CA GLU A 344 -14.30 1.65 28.97
C GLU A 344 -14.13 3.03 29.64
N SER A 345 -13.32 3.90 29.05
CA SER A 345 -13.17 5.29 29.52
C SER A 345 -14.46 6.08 29.36
N LEU A 346 -15.20 5.86 28.27
CA LEU A 346 -16.51 6.47 28.05
C LEU A 346 -17.56 5.98 29.07
N ARG A 347 -17.52 4.71 29.47
CA ARG A 347 -18.40 4.17 30.53
C ARG A 347 -18.11 4.78 31.89
N ARG A 348 -16.85 5.12 32.18
CA ARG A 348 -16.48 5.80 33.42
C ARG A 348 -16.95 7.26 33.48
N LEU A 349 -17.11 7.89 32.31
CA LEU A 349 -17.60 9.26 32.20
C LEU A 349 -19.13 9.33 32.01
N ALA A 350 -19.78 8.21 31.69
CA ALA A 350 -21.23 8.15 31.59
C ALA A 350 -21.83 8.27 33.00
N PRO A 351 -22.70 9.25 33.26
CA PRO A 351 -23.41 9.29 34.54
C PRO A 351 -24.18 7.98 34.73
N SER A 352 -24.18 7.44 35.93
CA SER A 352 -25.03 6.32 36.28
C SER A 352 -26.49 6.79 36.17
N TRP A 353 -27.09 6.57 34.99
CA TRP A 353 -28.54 6.75 34.88
C TRP A 353 -29.17 5.68 35.75
N GLY A 354 -29.69 6.12 36.89
CA GLY A 354 -30.50 5.27 37.76
C GLY A 354 -31.56 4.59 36.90
N ARG A 355 -31.80 3.30 37.13
CA ARG A 355 -32.92 2.62 36.48
C ARG A 355 -34.17 3.47 36.84
N LEU A 356 -34.78 4.04 35.82
CA LEU A 356 -36.11 4.61 35.96
C LEU A 356 -37.02 3.51 36.49
N PRO A 357 -37.86 3.84 37.52
CA PRO A 357 -38.72 2.89 38.14
C PRO A 357 -39.76 2.27 37.18
#